data_8583a83d31fcf20c9f00b60992cea7c2
#
_entry.id   8583a83d31fcf20c9f00b60992cea7c2
#
_cell.length_a   1.000
_cell.length_b   1.000
_cell.length_c   1.000
_cell.angle_alpha   90.00
_cell.angle_beta   90.00
_cell.angle_gamma   90.00
#
_symmetry.space_group_name_H-M   'P 1'
#
loop_
_entity.id
_entity.type
_entity.pdbx_description
1 polymer ?
#
loop_
_entity_poly.entity_id
_entity_poly.type
_entity_poly.pdbx_seq_one_letter_code
_entity_poly.pdbx_strand_id
1 'polypeptide(L)'
;MRALVAELTRDSYGKLLAVLAAPTRDLAAAEDALADAFERALSRWPDDGIPANPEGWLVTVARNRLRDLWKSSGYRMTESLDESECASTPLDNDISAIPDRRLELMLVCAHPAIAPNIRTPLMLQSVLGVEAAAIATAFAVEPAAMAQRLVRAKKRIRDAGIPFVMPERDDLALRLPAVLEAVYGAYAIDWQLTPQGA
;
A
#
# COMPACT_ATOMS: atom_id res chain seq x y z
N MET A 1 9.76 -10.58 -18.53
CA MET A 1 9.64 -9.24 -17.94
C MET A 1 8.25 -8.96 -17.39
N ARG A 2 7.20 -8.80 -18.24
CA ARG A 2 5.83 -8.52 -17.76
C ARG A 2 5.32 -9.52 -16.72
N ALA A 3 5.60 -10.81 -16.89
CA ALA A 3 5.20 -11.84 -15.93
C ALA A 3 5.87 -11.65 -14.56
N LEU A 4 7.17 -11.33 -14.51
CA LEU A 4 7.87 -11.04 -13.26
C LEU A 4 7.32 -9.80 -12.56
N VAL A 5 7.07 -8.72 -13.30
CA VAL A 5 6.50 -7.50 -12.70
C VAL A 5 5.09 -7.77 -12.17
N ALA A 6 4.28 -8.58 -12.88
CA ALA A 6 2.96 -8.99 -12.40
C ALA A 6 3.04 -9.86 -11.13
N GLU A 7 4.03 -10.75 -11.03
CA GLU A 7 4.30 -11.55 -9.83
C GLU A 7 4.71 -10.66 -8.66
N LEU A 8 5.69 -9.76 -8.86
CA LEU A 8 6.09 -8.77 -7.85
C LEU A 8 4.93 -7.89 -7.40
N THR A 9 4.07 -7.47 -8.34
CA THR A 9 2.87 -6.69 -7.99
C THR A 9 1.91 -7.50 -7.14
N ARG A 10 1.72 -8.78 -7.42
CA ARG A 10 0.81 -9.64 -6.65
C ARG A 10 1.35 -9.93 -5.25
N ASP A 11 2.63 -10.28 -5.14
CA ASP A 11 3.19 -10.83 -3.92
C ASP A 11 3.72 -9.75 -2.97
N SER A 12 4.26 -8.67 -3.55
CA SER A 12 4.99 -7.64 -2.79
C SER A 12 4.27 -6.31 -2.67
N TYR A 13 3.22 -6.04 -3.45
CA TYR A 13 2.56 -4.73 -3.49
C TYR A 13 2.21 -4.19 -2.11
N GLY A 14 1.46 -4.95 -1.31
CA GLY A 14 1.02 -4.51 0.01
C GLY A 14 2.18 -4.29 1.00
N LYS A 15 3.23 -5.12 0.90
CA LYS A 15 4.45 -4.98 1.69
C LYS A 15 5.20 -3.68 1.35
N LEU A 16 5.40 -3.43 0.04
CA LEU A 16 6.08 -2.23 -0.43
C LEU A 16 5.27 -0.97 -0.10
N LEU A 17 3.96 -1.01 -0.32
CA LEU A 17 3.07 0.09 0.00
C LEU A 17 3.09 0.44 1.49
N ALA A 18 3.05 -0.55 2.37
CA ALA A 18 3.10 -0.33 3.81
C ALA A 18 4.38 0.40 4.25
N VAL A 19 5.53 0.02 3.68
CA VAL A 19 6.83 0.66 3.95
C VAL A 19 6.90 2.09 3.41
N LEU A 20 6.27 2.37 2.28
CA LEU A 20 6.25 3.70 1.66
C LEU A 20 5.26 4.64 2.36
N ALA A 21 4.11 4.12 2.78
CA ALA A 21 3.06 4.92 3.42
C ALA A 21 3.37 5.26 4.89
N ALA A 22 4.12 4.42 5.59
CA ALA A 22 4.39 4.58 7.03
C ALA A 22 5.00 5.94 7.41
N PRO A 23 6.08 6.44 6.77
CA PRO A 23 6.68 7.72 7.13
C PRO A 23 5.83 8.91 6.71
N THR A 24 5.02 8.77 5.65
CA THR A 24 4.27 9.88 5.06
C THR A 24 2.86 10.02 5.59
N ARG A 25 2.29 8.93 6.11
CA ARG A 25 0.88 8.79 6.46
C ARG A 25 -0.06 9.15 5.30
N ASP A 26 0.46 9.20 4.08
CA ASP A 26 -0.29 9.46 2.86
C ASP A 26 -0.29 8.23 1.95
N LEU A 27 -1.32 7.41 2.13
CA LEU A 27 -1.49 6.16 1.40
C LEU A 27 -1.65 6.38 -0.10
N ALA A 28 -2.34 7.46 -0.50
CA ALA A 28 -2.56 7.77 -1.92
C ALA A 28 -1.25 8.17 -2.60
N ALA A 29 -0.47 9.06 -1.98
CA ALA A 29 0.84 9.44 -2.52
C ALA A 29 1.81 8.26 -2.60
N ALA A 30 1.76 7.33 -1.63
CA ALA A 30 2.58 6.12 -1.65
C ALA A 30 2.15 5.16 -2.78
N GLU A 31 0.85 4.99 -3.04
CA GLU A 31 0.33 4.21 -4.17
C GLU A 31 0.79 4.79 -5.51
N ASP A 32 0.64 6.10 -5.71
CA ASP A 32 1.05 6.78 -6.94
C ASP A 32 2.57 6.63 -7.17
N ALA A 33 3.36 6.81 -6.13
CA ALA A 33 4.81 6.66 -6.22
C ALA A 33 5.25 5.22 -6.52
N LEU A 34 4.54 4.23 -5.96
CA LEU A 34 4.79 2.82 -6.24
C LEU A 34 4.37 2.45 -7.67
N ALA A 35 3.26 2.99 -8.16
CA ALA A 35 2.83 2.81 -9.56
C ALA A 35 3.87 3.38 -10.54
N ASP A 36 4.38 4.60 -10.29
CA ASP A 36 5.48 5.20 -11.07
C ASP A 36 6.74 4.30 -11.06
N ALA A 37 7.06 3.66 -9.92
CA ALA A 37 8.20 2.76 -9.82
C ALA A 37 8.01 1.48 -10.67
N PHE A 38 6.83 0.88 -10.67
CA PHE A 38 6.50 -0.25 -11.53
C PHE A 38 6.53 0.12 -13.01
N GLU A 39 6.02 1.29 -13.39
CA GLU A 39 6.09 1.78 -14.77
C GLU A 39 7.56 1.93 -15.23
N ARG A 40 8.42 2.48 -14.38
CA ARG A 40 9.85 2.59 -14.67
C ARG A 40 10.54 1.23 -14.74
N ALA A 41 10.15 0.27 -13.92
CA ALA A 41 10.66 -1.10 -14.01
C ALA A 41 10.31 -1.73 -15.36
N LEU A 42 9.07 -1.59 -15.82
CA LEU A 42 8.62 -2.08 -17.11
C LEU A 42 9.36 -1.46 -18.29
N SER A 43 9.78 -0.19 -18.18
CA SER A 43 10.49 0.52 -19.24
C SER A 43 12.00 0.27 -19.22
N ARG A 44 12.63 0.11 -18.04
CA ARG A 44 14.09 0.03 -17.90
C ARG A 44 14.64 -1.39 -17.87
N TRP A 45 14.00 -2.29 -17.14
CA TRP A 45 14.52 -3.63 -16.95
C TRP A 45 14.66 -4.48 -18.23
N PRO A 46 13.88 -4.24 -19.32
CA PRO A 46 14.13 -4.91 -20.59
C PRO A 46 15.54 -4.65 -21.15
N ASP A 47 16.06 -3.43 -20.98
CA ASP A 47 17.33 -2.98 -21.53
C ASP A 47 18.47 -3.10 -20.52
N ASP A 48 18.22 -2.67 -19.26
CA ASP A 48 19.25 -2.59 -18.20
C ASP A 48 19.44 -3.92 -17.44
N GLY A 49 18.50 -4.87 -17.61
CA GLY A 49 18.44 -6.09 -16.80
C GLY A 49 17.69 -5.92 -15.50
N ILE A 50 17.29 -7.05 -14.90
CA ILE A 50 16.60 -7.09 -13.62
C ILE A 50 17.63 -6.91 -12.51
N PRO A 51 17.43 -5.94 -11.57
CA PRO A 51 18.37 -5.76 -10.44
C PRO A 51 18.37 -6.99 -9.53
N ALA A 52 19.48 -7.21 -8.81
CA ALA A 52 19.62 -8.33 -7.87
C ALA A 52 18.55 -8.29 -6.74
N ASN A 53 18.10 -7.09 -6.36
CA ASN A 53 17.00 -6.87 -5.43
C ASN A 53 15.91 -6.00 -6.07
N PRO A 54 14.94 -6.59 -6.79
CA PRO A 54 13.87 -5.86 -7.47
C PRO A 54 12.98 -5.04 -6.52
N GLU A 55 12.62 -5.60 -5.35
CA GLU A 55 11.82 -4.91 -4.33
C GLU A 55 12.55 -3.67 -3.80
N GLY A 56 13.83 -3.79 -3.47
CA GLY A 56 14.66 -2.69 -3.00
C GLY A 56 14.79 -1.58 -4.03
N TRP A 57 14.92 -1.93 -5.30
CA TRP A 57 14.92 -0.97 -6.40
C TRP A 57 13.60 -0.21 -6.49
N LEU A 58 12.46 -0.91 -6.43
CA LEU A 58 11.13 -0.31 -6.46
C LEU A 58 10.92 0.67 -5.29
N VAL A 59 11.28 0.27 -4.06
CA VAL A 59 11.20 1.15 -2.88
C VAL A 59 12.06 2.39 -3.05
N THR A 60 13.28 2.25 -3.57
CA THR A 60 14.18 3.38 -3.78
C THR A 60 13.62 4.38 -4.80
N VAL A 61 13.11 3.88 -5.92
CA VAL A 61 12.49 4.73 -6.96
C VAL A 61 11.25 5.43 -6.43
N ALA A 62 10.38 4.72 -5.73
CA ALA A 62 9.17 5.30 -5.14
C ALA A 62 9.48 6.34 -4.05
N ARG A 63 10.46 6.09 -3.16
CA ARG A 63 10.92 7.07 -2.16
C ARG A 63 11.47 8.35 -2.79
N ASN A 64 12.23 8.22 -3.87
CA ASN A 64 12.72 9.39 -4.60
C ASN A 64 11.56 10.21 -5.18
N ARG A 65 10.56 9.52 -5.75
CA ARG A 65 9.34 10.17 -6.27
C ARG A 65 8.58 10.92 -5.17
N LEU A 66 8.37 10.29 -4.01
CA LEU A 66 7.74 10.93 -2.85
C LEU A 66 8.51 12.18 -2.40
N ARG A 67 9.84 12.08 -2.30
CA ARG A 67 10.70 13.21 -1.92
C ARG A 67 10.57 14.40 -2.90
N ASP A 68 10.51 14.12 -4.20
CA ASP A 68 10.35 15.15 -5.23
C ASP A 68 8.97 15.82 -5.14
N LEU A 69 7.91 15.06 -4.89
CA LEU A 69 6.56 15.59 -4.67
C LEU A 69 6.53 16.55 -3.47
N TRP A 70 7.19 16.24 -2.38
CA TRP A 70 7.22 17.11 -1.20
C TRP A 70 8.05 18.36 -1.40
N LYS A 71 9.18 18.26 -2.09
CA LYS A 71 9.99 19.43 -2.44
C LYS A 71 9.22 20.39 -3.35
N SER A 72 8.46 19.86 -4.32
CA SER A 72 7.71 20.67 -5.29
C SER A 72 6.45 21.31 -4.70
N SER A 73 5.80 20.67 -3.73
CA SER A 73 4.56 21.17 -3.12
C SER A 73 4.76 22.28 -2.07
N GLY A 74 6.01 22.69 -1.82
CA GLY A 74 6.31 23.68 -0.77
C GLY A 74 5.91 23.20 0.63
N TYR A 75 5.63 21.89 0.77
CA TYR A 75 5.22 21.27 2.01
C TYR A 75 6.41 21.28 2.99
N ARG A 76 6.53 22.37 3.75
CA ARG A 76 7.34 22.37 4.95
C ARG A 76 6.66 21.43 5.92
N MET A 77 7.11 20.20 5.98
CA MET A 77 6.83 19.35 7.11
C MET A 77 7.44 20.02 8.35
N THR A 78 6.55 20.67 9.10
CA THR A 78 6.86 21.11 10.45
C THR A 78 7.10 19.87 11.26
N GLU A 79 8.36 19.68 11.66
CA GLU A 79 8.88 18.85 12.75
C GLU A 79 8.41 17.39 12.85
N SER A 80 9.42 16.54 12.84
CA SER A 80 9.49 15.10 13.18
C SER A 80 9.21 14.09 12.08
N LEU A 81 9.76 14.29 10.88
CA LEU A 81 10.34 13.14 10.22
C LEU A 81 11.78 13.08 10.70
N ASP A 82 12.12 12.01 11.38
CA ASP A 82 13.49 11.66 11.64
C ASP A 82 14.18 11.59 10.27
N GLU A 83 14.90 12.66 9.89
CA GLU A 83 15.66 12.73 8.64
C GLU A 83 16.63 11.55 8.53
N SER A 84 16.93 10.92 9.66
CA SER A 84 17.74 9.72 9.79
C SER A 84 17.13 8.49 9.08
N GLU A 85 15.81 8.32 9.08
CA GLU A 85 15.20 7.17 8.36
C GLU A 85 14.98 7.45 6.86
N CYS A 86 14.89 8.71 6.46
CA CYS A 86 14.63 9.08 5.05
C CYS A 86 15.88 9.57 4.30
N ALA A 87 16.94 9.99 4.98
CA ALA A 87 18.03 10.77 4.39
C ALA A 87 19.34 10.01 4.16
N SER A 88 19.52 8.81 4.63
CA SER A 88 20.84 8.17 4.54
C SER A 88 20.78 6.67 4.37
N THR A 89 20.32 6.22 3.20
CA THR A 89 20.82 4.95 2.75
C THR A 89 21.44 5.16 1.38
N PRO A 90 22.77 5.09 1.26
CA PRO A 90 23.44 4.97 -0.03
C PRO A 90 22.82 3.80 -0.80
N LEU A 91 22.85 3.85 -2.12
CA LEU A 91 22.35 2.83 -3.05
C LEU A 91 22.88 1.40 -2.81
N ASP A 92 23.72 1.22 -1.79
CA ASP A 92 24.48 -0.01 -1.49
C ASP A 92 24.18 -0.61 -0.11
N ASN A 93 23.20 -0.10 0.63
CA ASN A 93 22.79 -0.76 1.86
C ASN A 93 21.85 -1.91 1.52
N ASP A 94 22.32 -3.07 1.88
CA ASP A 94 21.68 -4.38 1.95
C ASP A 94 20.21 -4.29 2.41
N ILE A 95 19.30 -3.92 1.47
CA ILE A 95 17.86 -4.03 1.69
C ILE A 95 17.51 -5.52 1.54
N SER A 96 18.31 -6.37 2.18
CA SER A 96 18.12 -7.82 2.17
C SER A 96 16.85 -8.22 2.94
N ALA A 97 16.28 -7.30 3.72
CA ALA A 97 15.01 -7.52 4.42
C ALA A 97 14.17 -6.24 4.49
N ILE A 98 13.37 -5.97 3.44
CA ILE A 98 12.28 -5.01 3.58
C ILE A 98 11.32 -5.54 4.65
N PRO A 99 11.06 -4.80 5.74
CA PRO A 99 10.19 -5.28 6.81
C PRO A 99 8.76 -5.47 6.30
N ASP A 100 8.10 -6.53 6.72
CA ASP A 100 6.69 -6.74 6.41
C ASP A 100 5.82 -5.96 7.40
N ARG A 101 5.31 -4.82 6.96
CA ARG A 101 4.42 -3.94 7.73
C ARG A 101 2.96 -4.01 7.28
N ARG A 102 2.57 -5.08 6.57
CA ARG A 102 1.19 -5.24 6.07
C ARG A 102 0.16 -5.26 7.19
N LEU A 103 0.47 -5.90 8.32
CA LEU A 103 -0.45 -5.91 9.47
C LEU A 103 -0.67 -4.50 10.04
N GLU A 104 0.37 -3.68 10.14
CA GLU A 104 0.24 -2.29 10.58
C GLU A 104 -0.65 -1.50 9.61
N LEU A 105 -0.47 -1.67 8.30
CA LEU A 105 -1.30 -1.04 7.29
C LEU A 105 -2.77 -1.50 7.39
N MET A 106 -3.03 -2.79 7.62
CA MET A 106 -4.39 -3.30 7.86
C MET A 106 -5.02 -2.63 9.09
N LEU A 107 -4.27 -2.51 10.18
CA LEU A 107 -4.74 -1.86 11.41
C LEU A 107 -4.97 -0.36 11.25
N VAL A 108 -4.21 0.32 10.38
CA VAL A 108 -4.47 1.70 9.97
C VAL A 108 -5.79 1.79 9.20
N CYS A 109 -6.03 0.91 8.23
CA CYS A 109 -7.30 0.85 7.47
C CYS A 109 -8.50 0.51 8.37
N ALA A 110 -8.29 -0.25 9.45
CA ALA A 110 -9.31 -0.60 10.44
C ALA A 110 -9.53 0.46 11.52
N HIS A 111 -8.82 1.60 11.48
CA HIS A 111 -8.89 2.65 12.49
C HIS A 111 -10.32 3.18 12.68
N PRO A 112 -10.77 3.49 13.94
CA PRO A 112 -12.12 3.99 14.22
C PRO A 112 -12.52 5.26 13.44
N ALA A 113 -11.57 6.11 13.06
CA ALA A 113 -11.82 7.29 12.22
C ALA A 113 -12.25 6.96 10.78
N ILE A 114 -12.09 5.72 10.34
CA ILE A 114 -12.54 5.23 9.03
C ILE A 114 -13.92 4.60 9.17
N ALA A 115 -14.84 4.96 8.29
CA ALA A 115 -16.20 4.44 8.33
C ALA A 115 -16.21 2.90 8.23
N PRO A 116 -16.99 2.18 9.05
CA PRO A 116 -16.94 0.72 9.12
C PRO A 116 -17.13 0.03 7.77
N ASN A 117 -18.06 0.52 6.96
CA ASN A 117 -18.40 -0.06 5.65
C ASN A 117 -17.35 0.11 4.55
N ILE A 118 -16.25 0.83 4.82
CA ILE A 118 -15.15 0.99 3.86
C ILE A 118 -13.84 0.40 4.35
N ARG A 119 -13.74 -0.06 5.61
CA ARG A 119 -12.51 -0.61 6.18
C ARG A 119 -12.05 -1.85 5.41
N THR A 120 -12.93 -2.83 5.25
CA THR A 120 -12.66 -4.06 4.50
C THR A 120 -12.35 -3.80 3.04
N PRO A 121 -13.15 -3.04 2.27
CA PRO A 121 -12.78 -2.63 0.91
C PRO A 121 -11.41 -1.96 0.79
N LEU A 122 -11.07 -1.08 1.73
CA LEU A 122 -9.79 -0.39 1.74
C LEU A 122 -8.61 -1.35 1.96
N MET A 123 -8.74 -2.30 2.88
CA MET A 123 -7.73 -3.34 3.11
C MET A 123 -7.56 -4.25 1.90
N LEU A 124 -8.66 -4.70 1.29
CA LEU A 124 -8.62 -5.51 0.07
C LEU A 124 -7.84 -4.81 -1.05
N GLN A 125 -8.05 -3.52 -1.24
CA GLN A 125 -7.34 -2.77 -2.27
C GLN A 125 -5.87 -2.53 -1.90
N SER A 126 -5.62 -1.89 -0.75
CA SER A 126 -4.31 -1.33 -0.43
C SER A 126 -3.31 -2.36 0.12
N VAL A 127 -3.79 -3.45 0.73
CA VAL A 127 -2.90 -4.46 1.33
C VAL A 127 -2.85 -5.72 0.47
N LEU A 128 -3.99 -6.12 -0.07
CA LEU A 128 -4.14 -7.39 -0.79
C LEU A 128 -4.18 -7.21 -2.31
N GLY A 129 -4.10 -5.95 -2.80
CA GLY A 129 -3.98 -5.65 -4.22
C GLY A 129 -5.23 -5.97 -5.06
N VAL A 130 -6.39 -6.15 -4.42
CA VAL A 130 -7.62 -6.46 -5.14
C VAL A 130 -8.11 -5.24 -5.89
N GLU A 131 -8.45 -5.41 -7.18
CA GLU A 131 -8.94 -4.32 -8.01
C GLU A 131 -10.26 -3.73 -7.50
N ALA A 132 -10.40 -2.40 -7.58
CA ALA A 132 -11.59 -1.70 -7.11
C ALA A 132 -12.90 -2.19 -7.78
N ALA A 133 -12.82 -2.63 -9.04
CA ALA A 133 -13.96 -3.19 -9.75
C ALA A 133 -14.41 -4.54 -9.17
N ALA A 134 -13.46 -5.42 -8.82
CA ALA A 134 -13.75 -6.69 -8.18
C ALA A 134 -14.35 -6.48 -6.77
N ILE A 135 -13.80 -5.53 -6.02
CA ILE A 135 -14.33 -5.13 -4.72
C ILE A 135 -15.76 -4.59 -4.87
N ALA A 136 -16.01 -3.72 -5.84
CA ALA A 136 -17.34 -3.16 -6.09
C ALA A 136 -18.38 -4.25 -6.37
N THR A 137 -18.01 -5.25 -7.17
CA THR A 137 -18.84 -6.42 -7.47
C THR A 137 -19.13 -7.23 -6.20
N ALA A 138 -18.10 -7.56 -5.41
CA ALA A 138 -18.22 -8.36 -4.20
C ALA A 138 -19.09 -7.68 -3.12
N PHE A 139 -19.08 -6.35 -3.07
CA PHE A 139 -19.87 -5.56 -2.12
C PHE A 139 -21.20 -5.04 -2.70
N ALA A 140 -21.58 -5.46 -3.91
CA ALA A 140 -22.79 -5.01 -4.61
C ALA A 140 -22.93 -3.47 -4.67
N VAL A 141 -21.83 -2.77 -4.95
CA VAL A 141 -21.74 -1.32 -5.05
C VAL A 141 -21.36 -0.96 -6.49
N GLU A 142 -21.87 0.16 -6.97
CA GLU A 142 -21.49 0.70 -8.27
C GLU A 142 -19.97 1.05 -8.28
N PRO A 143 -19.21 0.67 -9.35
CA PRO A 143 -17.74 0.83 -9.39
C PRO A 143 -17.25 2.26 -9.14
N ALA A 144 -17.88 3.27 -9.72
CA ALA A 144 -17.47 4.66 -9.50
C ALA A 144 -17.74 5.13 -8.05
N ALA A 145 -18.83 4.65 -7.44
CA ALA A 145 -19.14 4.94 -6.04
C ALA A 145 -18.10 4.28 -5.10
N MET A 146 -17.69 3.04 -5.38
CA MET A 146 -16.65 2.36 -4.62
C MET A 146 -15.31 3.11 -4.73
N ALA A 147 -14.87 3.45 -5.95
CA ALA A 147 -13.65 4.20 -6.17
C ALA A 147 -13.63 5.53 -5.39
N GLN A 148 -14.73 6.30 -5.42
CA GLN A 148 -14.84 7.54 -4.66
C GLN A 148 -14.78 7.32 -3.13
N ARG A 149 -15.39 6.22 -2.63
CA ARG A 149 -15.34 5.88 -1.19
C ARG A 149 -13.90 5.55 -0.76
N LEU A 150 -13.17 4.80 -1.57
CA LEU A 150 -11.77 4.43 -1.34
C LEU A 150 -10.87 5.68 -1.32
N VAL A 151 -11.01 6.58 -2.30
CA VAL A 151 -10.27 7.86 -2.34
C VAL A 151 -10.53 8.68 -1.08
N ARG A 152 -11.79 8.81 -0.64
CA ARG A 152 -12.14 9.54 0.59
C ARG A 152 -11.57 8.88 1.84
N ALA A 153 -11.54 7.56 1.90
CA ALA A 153 -10.96 6.84 3.03
C ALA A 153 -9.45 7.06 3.13
N LYS A 154 -8.70 7.00 2.02
CA LYS A 154 -7.27 7.32 1.96
C LYS A 154 -6.99 8.75 2.40
N LYS A 155 -7.76 9.71 1.88
CA LYS A 155 -7.70 11.10 2.32
C LYS A 155 -7.94 11.23 3.83
N ARG A 156 -8.90 10.50 4.40
CA ARG A 156 -9.19 10.52 5.83
C ARG A 156 -8.02 10.01 6.67
N ILE A 157 -7.29 8.98 6.22
CA ILE A 157 -6.08 8.49 6.90
C ILE A 157 -5.05 9.63 7.04
N ARG A 158 -4.77 10.32 5.95
CA ARG A 158 -3.84 11.45 5.92
C ARG A 158 -4.32 12.61 6.80
N ASP A 159 -5.55 13.07 6.60
CA ASP A 159 -6.10 14.26 7.26
C ASP A 159 -6.25 14.03 8.78
N ALA A 160 -6.48 12.80 9.22
CA ALA A 160 -6.54 12.43 10.63
C ALA A 160 -5.17 12.10 11.24
N GLY A 161 -4.09 12.11 10.45
CA GLY A 161 -2.74 11.80 10.90
C GLY A 161 -2.60 10.41 11.53
N ILE A 162 -3.35 9.40 11.03
CA ILE A 162 -3.38 8.07 11.64
C ILE A 162 -1.97 7.46 11.61
N PRO A 163 -1.39 7.11 12.77
CA PRO A 163 -0.04 6.59 12.82
C PRO A 163 0.04 5.15 12.32
N PHE A 164 1.11 4.82 11.59
CA PHE A 164 1.43 3.46 11.12
C PHE A 164 2.23 2.70 12.17
N VAL A 165 1.58 2.42 13.30
CA VAL A 165 2.15 1.68 14.43
C VAL A 165 1.18 0.61 14.90
N MET A 166 1.71 -0.40 15.57
CA MET A 166 0.85 -1.38 16.26
C MET A 166 0.06 -0.67 17.34
N PRO A 167 -1.28 -0.76 17.34
CA PRO A 167 -2.10 -0.16 18.38
C PRO A 167 -1.94 -0.90 19.72
N GLU A 168 -2.32 -0.23 20.79
CA GLU A 168 -2.41 -0.86 22.12
C GLU A 168 -3.47 -1.98 22.13
N ARG A 169 -3.40 -2.84 23.16
CA ARG A 169 -4.18 -4.07 23.23
C ARG A 169 -5.69 -3.84 23.09
N ASP A 170 -6.22 -2.81 23.72
CA ASP A 170 -7.65 -2.51 23.71
C ASP A 170 -8.11 -2.02 22.32
N ASP A 171 -7.33 -1.16 21.69
CA ASP A 171 -7.54 -0.69 20.32
C ASP A 171 -7.38 -1.81 19.29
N LEU A 172 -6.45 -2.73 19.52
CA LEU A 172 -6.25 -3.90 18.67
C LEU A 172 -7.51 -4.77 18.63
N ALA A 173 -8.11 -5.05 19.80
CA ALA A 173 -9.33 -5.83 19.91
C ALA A 173 -10.51 -5.22 19.11
N LEU A 174 -10.58 -3.90 19.03
CA LEU A 174 -11.61 -3.19 18.26
C LEU A 174 -11.38 -3.25 16.74
N ARG A 175 -10.12 -3.41 16.30
CA ARG A 175 -9.75 -3.39 14.86
C ARG A 175 -9.68 -4.78 14.24
N LEU A 176 -9.37 -5.80 15.03
CA LEU A 176 -9.21 -7.19 14.56
C LEU A 176 -10.40 -7.75 13.78
N PRO A 177 -11.67 -7.53 14.17
CA PRO A 177 -12.80 -8.05 13.40
C PRO A 177 -12.79 -7.60 11.94
N ALA A 178 -12.48 -6.32 11.66
CA ALA A 178 -12.39 -5.82 10.29
C ALA A 178 -11.19 -6.40 9.53
N VAL A 179 -10.07 -6.65 10.20
CA VAL A 179 -8.89 -7.30 9.60
C VAL A 179 -9.23 -8.75 9.21
N LEU A 180 -9.87 -9.49 10.09
CA LEU A 180 -10.29 -10.87 9.81
C LEU A 180 -11.31 -10.92 8.66
N GLU A 181 -12.27 -10.00 8.63
CA GLU A 181 -13.23 -9.86 7.53
C GLU A 181 -12.53 -9.63 6.19
N ALA A 182 -11.49 -8.77 6.16
CA ALA A 182 -10.72 -8.51 4.94
C ALA A 182 -9.95 -9.76 4.47
N VAL A 183 -9.33 -10.51 5.38
CA VAL A 183 -8.62 -11.75 5.05
C VAL A 183 -9.59 -12.81 4.49
N TYR A 184 -10.75 -13.00 5.12
CA TYR A 184 -11.78 -13.90 4.61
C TYR A 184 -12.36 -13.43 3.28
N GLY A 185 -12.59 -12.12 3.12
CA GLY A 185 -13.07 -11.52 1.89
C GLY A 185 -12.11 -11.72 0.71
N ALA A 186 -10.81 -11.57 0.96
CA ALA A 186 -9.79 -11.83 -0.05
C ALA A 186 -9.80 -13.29 -0.51
N TYR A 187 -9.85 -14.22 0.44
CA TYR A 187 -9.95 -15.65 0.12
C TYR A 187 -11.20 -15.97 -0.72
N ALA A 188 -12.35 -15.41 -0.37
CA ALA A 188 -13.58 -15.62 -1.09
C ALA A 188 -13.54 -15.04 -2.53
N ILE A 189 -12.92 -13.88 -2.72
CA ILE A 189 -12.74 -13.27 -4.04
C ILE A 189 -11.78 -14.08 -4.89
N ASP A 190 -10.65 -14.51 -4.35
CA ASP A 190 -9.65 -15.33 -5.05
C ASP A 190 -10.25 -16.68 -5.48
N TRP A 191 -11.02 -17.32 -4.59
CA TRP A 191 -11.73 -18.54 -4.89
C TRP A 191 -12.72 -18.42 -6.05
N GLN A 192 -13.40 -17.26 -6.19
CA GLN A 192 -14.34 -17.02 -7.30
C GLN A 192 -13.61 -16.74 -8.62
N LEU A 193 -12.40 -16.17 -8.57
CA LEU A 193 -11.61 -15.82 -9.74
C LEU A 193 -10.76 -16.99 -10.25
N THR A 194 -10.51 -17.99 -9.42
CA THR A 194 -9.76 -19.20 -9.81
C THR A 194 -10.70 -20.10 -10.60
N PRO A 195 -10.42 -20.39 -11.91
CA PRO A 195 -11.21 -21.35 -12.67
C PRO A 195 -11.19 -22.68 -11.94
N GLN A 196 -12.34 -23.14 -11.46
CA GLN A 196 -12.47 -24.50 -10.91
C GLN A 196 -12.14 -25.46 -12.07
N GLY A 197 -10.96 -26.06 -11.98
CA GLY A 197 -10.39 -26.89 -13.02
C GLY A 197 -11.35 -27.95 -13.55
N ALA A 198 -11.37 -28.02 -14.87
CA ALA A 198 -11.94 -29.15 -15.59
C ALA A 198 -11.07 -30.41 -15.36
#